data_fc416c05f50ad6a923fe402fd22c0914
#
_entry.id   fc416c05f50ad6a923fe402fd22c0914
#
_cell.length_a   1.000
_cell.length_b   1.000
_cell.length_c   1.000
_cell.angle_alpha   90.00
_cell.angle_beta   90.00
_cell.angle_gamma   90.00
#
_symmetry.space_group_name_H-M   'P 1'
#
loop_
_entity.id
_entity.type
_entity.pdbx_description
1 polymer ?
#
loop_
_entity_poly.entity_id
_entity_poly.type
_entity_poly.pdbx_seq_one_letter_code
_entity_poly.pdbx_strand_id
1 'polypeptide(L)'
;MKATQSRQSPAEWEESTPLLPQTARDLPAGRHQFHKERLMAHIQQDTQRDASTTKAAPALPKPRGFRLLRPAFALPAMALAGAVVAGTLLIDSGVHSGGLATGPAAIVPVGATTTKGLPQLIDQVSLAAAEETHPTVGPGQYVYIASQDSGTFVKTDGDESSLVSYALHRRQIWRSADGTKGWLIDAAVNDSSEGETLSLPDERGNTPEAGLNHPSYDFQTRLTTDPDELLKLIYKETAGHGNTPDQEAFTTIGDLLGESYPPAKLYSALFKAAAKIPGVVVVNDAKDALGRSGVAVARLDETSGEREEWIFDKKSHVFLGERTVQVTPVTQDGVVIKPGTVRGISAITERAIVDGMRQTPGQKD
;
A
#
# COMPACT_ATOMS: atom_id res chain seq x y z
N MET A 1 -50.05 -8.36 -16.50
CA MET A 1 -49.70 -8.09 -15.11
C MET A 1 -48.42 -7.27 -15.12
N LYS A 2 -48.48 -5.96 -14.79
CA LYS A 2 -47.33 -5.09 -14.73
C LYS A 2 -46.72 -5.18 -13.34
N ALA A 3 -45.46 -5.61 -13.23
CA ALA A 3 -44.71 -5.59 -11.98
C ALA A 3 -44.35 -4.14 -11.64
N THR A 4 -44.88 -3.64 -10.54
CA THR A 4 -44.58 -2.32 -9.99
C THR A 4 -43.25 -2.43 -9.24
N GLN A 5 -42.19 -1.85 -9.77
CA GLN A 5 -40.95 -1.61 -9.02
C GLN A 5 -41.22 -0.53 -7.95
N SER A 6 -41.21 -0.92 -6.69
CA SER A 6 -41.25 -0.02 -5.56
C SER A 6 -39.89 0.68 -5.48
N ARG A 7 -39.85 1.98 -5.80
CA ARG A 7 -38.73 2.85 -5.46
C ARG A 7 -38.80 3.14 -3.96
N GLN A 8 -37.87 2.63 -3.19
CA GLN A 8 -37.69 3.04 -1.79
C GLN A 8 -37.40 4.55 -1.72
N SER A 9 -38.07 5.23 -0.81
CA SER A 9 -37.91 6.66 -0.64
C SER A 9 -36.65 6.97 0.18
N PRO A 10 -36.03 8.16 0.03
CA PRO A 10 -34.86 8.55 0.81
C PRO A 10 -35.05 8.49 2.33
N ALA A 11 -36.27 8.64 2.83
CA ALA A 11 -36.60 8.57 4.25
C ALA A 11 -36.41 7.16 4.86
N GLU A 12 -36.52 6.09 4.06
CA GLU A 12 -36.32 4.71 4.55
C GLU A 12 -34.84 4.39 4.83
N TRP A 13 -33.92 5.18 4.28
CA TRP A 13 -32.48 5.06 4.56
C TRP A 13 -32.07 5.67 5.90
N GLU A 14 -32.75 6.73 6.33
CA GLU A 14 -32.48 7.38 7.62
C GLU A 14 -32.90 6.53 8.82
N GLU A 15 -33.97 5.73 8.69
CA GLU A 15 -34.44 4.83 9.76
C GLU A 15 -33.54 3.61 9.97
N SER A 16 -32.77 3.18 8.97
CA SER A 16 -31.87 2.03 9.06
C SER A 16 -30.48 2.40 9.66
N THR A 17 -30.15 3.66 9.71
CA THR A 17 -28.85 4.16 10.19
C THR A 17 -28.51 3.80 11.66
N PRO A 18 -29.49 3.67 12.58
CA PRO A 18 -29.22 3.25 13.95
C PRO A 18 -28.89 1.78 14.14
N LEU A 19 -29.13 0.94 13.11
CA LEU A 19 -28.92 -0.51 13.18
C LEU A 19 -27.51 -0.96 12.80
N LEU A 20 -26.71 -0.05 12.26
CA LEU A 20 -25.30 -0.33 11.97
C LEU A 20 -24.44 -0.12 13.22
N PRO A 21 -23.52 -1.05 13.55
CA PRO A 21 -22.58 -0.85 14.65
C PRO A 21 -21.86 0.50 14.50
N GLN A 22 -21.73 1.27 15.59
CA GLN A 22 -21.06 2.58 15.56
C GLN A 22 -19.61 2.52 15.10
N THR A 23 -18.98 1.33 15.20
CA THR A 23 -17.63 1.04 14.71
C THR A 23 -17.50 0.96 13.19
N ALA A 24 -18.62 0.94 12.44
CA ALA A 24 -18.62 0.90 10.97
C ALA A 24 -18.59 2.30 10.33
N ARG A 25 -18.51 3.38 11.13
CA ARG A 25 -18.80 4.72 10.62
C ARG A 25 -17.65 5.43 9.94
N ASP A 26 -16.39 5.16 10.27
CA ASP A 26 -15.29 5.91 9.66
C ASP A 26 -14.03 5.04 9.52
N LEU A 27 -13.70 4.67 8.30
CA LEU A 27 -12.37 4.20 7.94
C LEU A 27 -11.42 5.41 7.84
N PRO A 28 -10.15 5.29 8.26
CA PRO A 28 -9.16 6.36 8.13
C PRO A 28 -9.06 6.88 6.69
N ALA A 29 -8.93 8.19 6.50
CA ALA A 29 -9.06 8.83 5.18
C ALA A 29 -8.08 8.29 4.13
N GLY A 30 -6.84 7.94 4.47
CA GLY A 30 -5.88 7.33 3.55
C GLY A 30 -6.27 5.90 3.17
N ARG A 31 -6.70 5.08 4.13
CA ARG A 31 -7.28 3.75 3.87
C ARG A 31 -8.65 3.84 3.23
N HIS A 32 -9.41 4.88 3.54
CA HIS A 32 -10.71 5.15 2.88
C HIS A 32 -10.50 5.41 1.40
N GLN A 33 -9.47 6.15 1.02
CA GLN A 33 -9.15 6.42 -0.38
C GLN A 33 -8.64 5.15 -1.06
N PHE A 34 -7.72 4.41 -0.46
CA PHE A 34 -7.25 3.12 -0.95
C PHE A 34 -8.39 2.09 -1.10
N HIS A 35 -9.28 1.98 -0.13
CA HIS A 35 -10.43 1.07 -0.21
C HIS A 35 -11.52 1.59 -1.15
N LYS A 36 -11.76 2.92 -1.21
CA LYS A 36 -12.68 3.54 -2.17
C LYS A 36 -12.19 3.32 -3.60
N GLU A 37 -10.93 3.57 -3.87
CA GLU A 37 -10.31 3.35 -5.19
C GLU A 37 -10.37 1.87 -5.58
N ARG A 38 -10.09 0.97 -4.65
CA ARG A 38 -10.20 -0.48 -4.86
C ARG A 38 -11.64 -0.94 -5.07
N LEU A 39 -12.60 -0.39 -4.33
CA LEU A 39 -14.03 -0.65 -4.50
C LEU A 39 -14.54 -0.09 -5.83
N MET A 40 -14.12 1.12 -6.20
CA MET A 40 -14.49 1.74 -7.48
C MET A 40 -13.90 0.98 -8.67
N ALA A 41 -12.65 0.52 -8.57
CA ALA A 41 -12.04 -0.35 -9.58
C ALA A 41 -12.80 -1.67 -9.72
N HIS A 42 -13.25 -2.27 -8.62
CA HIS A 42 -14.06 -3.49 -8.64
C HIS A 42 -15.44 -3.27 -9.26
N ILE A 43 -16.12 -2.19 -8.90
CA ILE A 43 -17.42 -1.80 -9.48
C ILE A 43 -17.29 -1.51 -10.99
N GLN A 44 -16.21 -0.87 -11.43
CA GLN A 44 -15.96 -0.62 -12.85
C GLN A 44 -15.69 -1.92 -13.62
N GLN A 45 -14.95 -2.86 -13.05
CA GLN A 45 -14.74 -4.18 -13.65
C GLN A 45 -16.05 -4.96 -13.80
N ASP A 46 -16.91 -4.94 -12.79
CA ASP A 46 -18.22 -5.61 -12.84
C ASP A 46 -19.14 -4.96 -13.88
N THR A 47 -19.14 -3.62 -13.97
CA THR A 47 -19.94 -2.89 -14.96
C THR A 47 -19.46 -3.16 -16.39
N GLN A 48 -18.16 -3.34 -16.62
CA GLN A 48 -17.61 -3.71 -17.92
C GLN A 48 -17.88 -5.19 -18.28
N ARG A 49 -17.89 -6.08 -17.30
CA ARG A 49 -18.27 -7.49 -17.50
C ARG A 49 -19.73 -7.62 -17.92
N ASP A 50 -20.65 -6.92 -17.27
CA ASP A 50 -22.07 -6.92 -17.62
C ASP A 50 -22.33 -6.35 -19.02
N ALA A 51 -21.54 -5.35 -19.44
CA ALA A 51 -21.61 -4.79 -20.80
C ALA A 51 -21.05 -5.74 -21.87
N SER A 52 -20.12 -6.63 -21.53
CA SER A 52 -19.54 -7.60 -22.46
C SER A 52 -20.35 -8.90 -22.59
N THR A 53 -21.16 -9.24 -21.59
CA THR A 53 -22.04 -10.43 -21.61
C THR A 53 -23.33 -10.21 -22.40
N THR A 54 -23.67 -8.98 -22.77
CA THR A 54 -24.94 -8.68 -23.50
C THR A 54 -24.83 -8.82 -25.02
N LYS A 55 -23.68 -9.22 -25.58
CA LYS A 55 -23.54 -9.54 -27.01
C LYS A 55 -23.46 -11.06 -27.21
N ALA A 56 -24.61 -11.71 -27.23
CA ALA A 56 -24.74 -13.08 -27.71
C ALA A 56 -24.49 -13.14 -29.23
N ALA A 57 -23.46 -13.90 -29.63
CA ALA A 57 -23.25 -14.29 -31.02
C ALA A 57 -23.57 -15.78 -31.20
N PRO A 58 -23.99 -16.21 -32.41
CA PRO A 58 -24.63 -17.50 -32.62
C PRO A 58 -23.66 -18.68 -32.65
N ALA A 59 -24.18 -19.82 -32.24
CA ALA A 59 -23.53 -21.12 -32.17
C ALA A 59 -23.00 -21.62 -33.51
N LEU A 60 -21.77 -22.17 -33.53
CA LEU A 60 -21.22 -22.99 -34.60
C LEU A 60 -20.66 -24.32 -34.02
N PRO A 61 -20.61 -25.39 -34.84
CA PRO A 61 -20.73 -26.78 -34.39
C PRO A 61 -19.40 -27.42 -33.97
N LYS A 62 -19.51 -28.46 -33.13
CA LYS A 62 -18.45 -29.31 -32.58
C LYS A 62 -17.71 -30.10 -33.67
N PRO A 63 -16.41 -30.21 -33.65
CA PRO A 63 -15.69 -31.31 -34.25
C PRO A 63 -15.38 -32.44 -33.26
N ARG A 64 -15.41 -33.62 -33.79
CA ARG A 64 -15.22 -34.94 -33.18
C ARG A 64 -13.80 -35.17 -32.67
N GLY A 65 -13.74 -36.04 -31.66
CA GLY A 65 -12.53 -36.37 -30.92
C GLY A 65 -11.43 -37.10 -31.70
N PHE A 66 -10.24 -36.97 -31.10
CA PHE A 66 -9.14 -37.93 -31.27
C PHE A 66 -8.62 -38.36 -29.91
N ARG A 67 -8.62 -39.69 -29.70
CA ARG A 67 -7.95 -40.38 -28.60
C ARG A 67 -6.49 -40.57 -28.96
N LEU A 68 -5.58 -40.24 -28.08
CA LEU A 68 -4.21 -40.85 -28.08
C LEU A 68 -3.66 -40.91 -26.65
N LEU A 69 -3.58 -42.11 -26.16
CA LEU A 69 -2.58 -42.86 -25.39
C LEU A 69 -1.60 -42.11 -24.47
N ARG A 70 -1.67 -42.49 -23.20
CA ARG A 70 -0.64 -42.32 -22.18
C ARG A 70 0.56 -43.23 -22.46
N PRO A 71 1.77 -42.81 -22.01
CA PRO A 71 2.56 -43.72 -21.21
C PRO A 71 2.91 -43.15 -19.83
N ALA A 72 2.82 -44.04 -18.86
CA ALA A 72 3.27 -43.87 -17.48
C ALA A 72 4.80 -43.92 -17.45
N PHE A 73 5.43 -43.05 -16.65
CA PHE A 73 6.74 -43.30 -16.10
C PHE A 73 6.80 -42.86 -14.64
N ALA A 74 7.43 -43.75 -13.88
CA ALA A 74 7.55 -43.78 -12.44
C ALA A 74 8.56 -42.75 -11.91
N LEU A 75 8.35 -42.37 -10.63
CA LEU A 75 9.21 -41.58 -9.77
C LEU A 75 10.61 -42.16 -9.55
N PRO A 76 11.60 -41.33 -9.12
CA PRO A 76 11.96 -41.43 -7.75
C PRO A 76 12.04 -40.08 -6.99
N ALA A 77 11.71 -40.16 -5.70
CA ALA A 77 11.89 -39.12 -4.73
C ALA A 77 13.36 -38.77 -4.55
N MET A 78 13.68 -37.47 -4.57
CA MET A 78 14.90 -36.94 -3.92
C MET A 78 14.56 -35.66 -3.17
N ALA A 79 14.84 -35.70 -1.88
CA ALA A 79 14.90 -34.55 -1.01
C ALA A 79 16.02 -33.61 -1.47
N LEU A 80 15.72 -32.33 -1.60
CA LEU A 80 16.77 -31.32 -1.70
C LEU A 80 16.36 -30.02 -1.00
N ALA A 81 17.28 -29.63 -0.17
CA ALA A 81 17.36 -28.42 0.60
C ALA A 81 17.24 -27.15 -0.26
N GLY A 82 16.68 -26.13 0.36
CA GLY A 82 16.90 -24.71 0.15
C GLY A 82 17.30 -24.22 -1.23
N ALA A 83 16.33 -23.93 -2.09
CA ALA A 83 16.56 -23.07 -3.24
C ALA A 83 15.99 -21.68 -2.92
N VAL A 84 16.89 -20.73 -2.70
CA VAL A 84 16.59 -19.31 -2.85
C VAL A 84 16.20 -19.11 -4.31
N VAL A 85 14.92 -18.98 -4.58
CA VAL A 85 14.46 -18.57 -5.91
C VAL A 85 14.77 -17.08 -6.04
N ALA A 86 15.94 -16.79 -6.62
CA ALA A 86 16.16 -15.51 -7.26
C ALA A 86 15.25 -15.50 -8.50
N GLY A 87 14.02 -15.00 -8.32
CA GLY A 87 13.10 -14.75 -9.42
C GLY A 87 13.73 -13.72 -10.33
N THR A 88 14.15 -14.15 -11.52
CA THR A 88 14.47 -13.23 -12.61
C THR A 88 13.19 -12.49 -12.96
N LEU A 89 13.14 -11.21 -12.61
CA LEU A 89 12.11 -10.28 -13.03
C LEU A 89 12.20 -10.14 -14.55
N LEU A 90 11.30 -10.80 -15.26
CA LEU A 90 11.03 -10.47 -16.66
C LEU A 90 10.31 -9.12 -16.66
N ILE A 91 11.04 -8.08 -16.97
CA ILE A 91 10.47 -6.78 -17.30
C ILE A 91 9.86 -6.95 -18.71
N ASP A 92 8.59 -7.30 -18.75
CA ASP A 92 7.83 -7.28 -20.00
C ASP A 92 7.38 -5.85 -20.28
N SER A 93 7.99 -5.24 -21.28
CA SER A 93 7.67 -3.91 -21.79
C SER A 93 6.48 -3.94 -22.77
N GLY A 94 5.54 -4.83 -22.57
CA GLY A 94 4.36 -5.00 -23.39
C GLY A 94 3.19 -4.16 -22.88
N VAL A 95 2.88 -3.06 -23.56
CA VAL A 95 1.62 -2.31 -23.40
C VAL A 95 0.45 -3.22 -23.81
N HIS A 96 -0.19 -3.85 -22.85
CA HIS A 96 -1.46 -4.54 -23.05
C HIS A 96 -2.53 -3.82 -22.23
N SER A 97 -3.63 -3.52 -22.88
CA SER A 97 -4.89 -3.06 -22.27
C SER A 97 -5.53 -4.23 -21.47
N GLY A 98 -5.00 -4.48 -20.30
CA GLY A 98 -5.45 -5.47 -19.34
C GLY A 98 -4.76 -5.18 -18.02
N GLY A 99 -5.48 -5.24 -16.91
CA GLY A 99 -4.97 -4.89 -15.57
C GLY A 99 -3.64 -5.57 -15.23
N LEU A 100 -2.97 -5.08 -14.20
CA LEU A 100 -1.67 -5.56 -13.76
C LEU A 100 -1.66 -7.08 -13.58
N ALA A 101 -0.64 -7.75 -14.10
CA ALA A 101 -0.49 -9.20 -13.97
C ALA A 101 -0.48 -9.62 -12.49
N THR A 102 -1.10 -10.75 -12.19
CA THR A 102 -1.12 -11.34 -10.85
C THR A 102 -0.46 -12.71 -10.86
N GLY A 103 0.16 -13.06 -9.73
CA GLY A 103 0.80 -14.36 -9.52
C GLY A 103 0.49 -14.93 -8.14
N PRO A 104 1.10 -16.06 -7.77
CA PRO A 104 0.96 -16.62 -6.44
C PRO A 104 1.37 -15.63 -5.35
N ALA A 105 0.69 -15.71 -4.19
CA ALA A 105 1.05 -14.87 -3.05
C ALA A 105 2.51 -15.04 -2.64
N ALA A 106 3.22 -13.92 -2.45
CA ALA A 106 4.58 -13.92 -1.98
C ALA A 106 4.64 -14.33 -0.50
N ILE A 107 5.50 -15.29 -0.16
CA ILE A 107 5.69 -15.76 1.21
C ILE A 107 7.17 -15.62 1.59
N VAL A 108 7.41 -15.03 2.75
CA VAL A 108 8.76 -14.85 3.31
C VAL A 108 8.82 -15.47 4.72
N PRO A 109 10.01 -15.83 5.22
CA PRO A 109 10.15 -16.18 6.63
C PRO A 109 9.73 -15.00 7.52
N VAL A 110 8.95 -15.30 8.56
CA VAL A 110 8.64 -14.31 9.58
C VAL A 110 9.91 -14.12 10.42
N GLY A 111 10.58 -12.97 10.23
CA GLY A 111 11.81 -12.63 10.96
C GLY A 111 11.55 -12.52 12.47
N ALA A 112 12.54 -12.94 13.27
CA ALA A 112 12.51 -12.76 14.71
C ALA A 112 12.57 -11.28 15.07
N THR A 113 11.81 -10.90 16.10
CA THR A 113 11.76 -9.54 16.63
C THR A 113 12.54 -9.41 17.93
N THR A 114 13.06 -8.22 18.21
CA THR A 114 13.72 -7.89 19.45
C THR A 114 13.53 -6.42 19.81
N THR A 115 13.49 -6.12 21.10
CA THR A 115 13.59 -4.73 21.58
C THR A 115 15.04 -4.29 21.81
N LYS A 116 15.96 -5.29 21.84
CA LYS A 116 17.39 -5.00 22.03
C LYS A 116 17.94 -4.27 20.80
N GLY A 117 18.56 -3.12 21.03
CA GLY A 117 19.15 -2.30 19.97
C GLY A 117 18.20 -1.32 19.33
N LEU A 118 16.92 -1.26 19.71
CA LEU A 118 15.97 -0.28 19.19
C LEU A 118 16.43 1.17 19.42
N PRO A 119 16.86 1.61 20.61
CA PRO A 119 17.33 2.98 20.78
C PRO A 119 18.52 3.32 19.87
N GLN A 120 19.49 2.41 19.75
CA GLN A 120 20.66 2.59 18.89
C GLN A 120 20.27 2.69 17.40
N LEU A 121 19.36 1.84 16.95
CA LEU A 121 18.84 1.91 15.58
C LEU A 121 18.14 3.24 15.33
N ILE A 122 17.28 3.69 16.24
CA ILE A 122 16.60 4.99 16.15
C ILE A 122 17.59 6.15 16.08
N ASP A 123 18.64 6.13 16.88
CA ASP A 123 19.69 7.16 16.83
C ASP A 123 20.40 7.15 15.48
N GLN A 124 20.73 5.97 14.93
CA GLN A 124 21.40 5.83 13.65
C GLN A 124 20.53 6.28 12.47
N VAL A 125 19.27 5.87 12.41
CA VAL A 125 18.34 6.30 11.35
C VAL A 125 18.02 7.79 11.47
N SER A 126 17.93 8.33 12.70
CA SER A 126 17.73 9.76 12.92
C SER A 126 18.94 10.60 12.48
N LEU A 127 20.16 10.10 12.68
CA LEU A 127 21.38 10.74 12.23
C LEU A 127 21.48 10.70 10.70
N ALA A 128 21.25 9.54 10.09
CA ALA A 128 21.23 9.39 8.64
C ALA A 128 20.23 10.34 7.98
N ALA A 129 19.00 10.42 8.53
CA ALA A 129 17.99 11.35 8.07
C ALA A 129 18.40 12.83 8.19
N ALA A 130 19.17 13.18 9.22
CA ALA A 130 19.67 14.55 9.39
C ALA A 130 20.82 14.90 8.41
N GLU A 131 21.54 13.90 7.93
CA GLU A 131 22.63 14.04 6.97
C GLU A 131 22.16 14.01 5.51
N GLU A 132 20.96 13.47 5.25
CA GLU A 132 20.36 13.50 3.92
C GLU A 132 20.06 14.94 3.47
N THR A 133 20.19 15.18 2.16
CA THR A 133 19.77 16.46 1.58
C THR A 133 18.25 16.50 1.54
N HIS A 134 17.66 17.34 2.37
CA HIS A 134 16.22 17.63 2.35
C HIS A 134 16.01 19.00 1.68
N PRO A 135 15.76 19.03 0.38
CA PRO A 135 15.55 20.29 -0.32
C PRO A 135 14.25 20.94 0.14
N THR A 136 14.25 22.27 0.15
CA THR A 136 13.02 23.03 0.38
C THR A 136 12.15 22.97 -0.87
N VAL A 137 10.87 22.71 -0.71
CA VAL A 137 9.91 22.73 -1.82
C VAL A 137 9.36 24.14 -1.97
N GLY A 138 9.61 24.75 -3.13
CA GLY A 138 9.15 26.11 -3.45
C GLY A 138 7.72 26.12 -4.02
N PRO A 139 7.13 27.34 -4.13
CA PRO A 139 5.84 27.50 -4.80
C PRO A 139 5.89 26.97 -6.24
N GLY A 140 4.90 26.19 -6.64
CA GLY A 140 4.81 25.58 -7.98
C GLY A 140 5.65 24.33 -8.17
N GLN A 141 6.52 23.99 -7.22
CA GLN A 141 7.28 22.74 -7.24
C GLN A 141 6.47 21.57 -6.63
N TYR A 142 6.91 20.35 -6.94
CA TYR A 142 6.30 19.12 -6.50
C TYR A 142 7.32 18.21 -5.82
N VAL A 143 6.89 17.58 -4.74
CA VAL A 143 7.57 16.40 -4.21
C VAL A 143 7.28 15.24 -5.17
N TYR A 144 8.31 14.64 -5.70
CA TYR A 144 8.26 13.45 -6.52
C TYR A 144 8.82 12.25 -5.77
N ILE A 145 8.09 11.15 -5.78
CA ILE A 145 8.53 9.88 -5.21
C ILE A 145 8.24 8.77 -6.22
N ALA A 146 9.24 7.96 -6.51
CA ALA A 146 9.10 6.73 -7.26
C ALA A 146 9.43 5.53 -6.38
N SER A 147 8.63 4.48 -6.50
CA SER A 147 8.83 3.20 -5.82
C SER A 147 8.56 2.02 -6.75
N GLN A 148 8.94 0.84 -6.29
CA GLN A 148 8.52 -0.43 -6.83
C GLN A 148 7.65 -1.11 -5.78
N ASP A 149 6.43 -1.45 -6.16
CA ASP A 149 5.41 -1.89 -5.22
C ASP A 149 4.81 -3.22 -5.64
N SER A 150 4.36 -4.00 -4.67
CA SER A 150 3.55 -5.20 -4.83
C SER A 150 2.66 -5.40 -3.62
N GLY A 151 1.54 -6.05 -3.80
CA GLY A 151 0.60 -6.34 -2.71
C GLY A 151 -0.15 -7.63 -2.94
N THR A 152 -0.56 -8.29 -1.86
CA THR A 152 -1.32 -9.53 -1.89
C THR A 152 -2.76 -9.28 -1.46
N PHE A 153 -3.70 -9.82 -2.20
CA PHE A 153 -5.13 -9.67 -1.95
C PHE A 153 -5.88 -10.98 -2.24
N VAL A 154 -7.09 -11.09 -1.71
CA VAL A 154 -7.99 -12.19 -2.08
C VAL A 154 -8.68 -11.81 -3.38
N LYS A 155 -8.49 -12.64 -4.42
CA LYS A 155 -9.19 -12.54 -5.69
C LYS A 155 -10.31 -13.57 -5.71
N THR A 156 -11.53 -13.10 -5.95
CA THR A 156 -12.69 -13.98 -6.15
C THR A 156 -13.04 -14.04 -7.63
N ASP A 157 -13.19 -15.23 -8.18
CA ASP A 157 -13.62 -15.49 -9.54
C ASP A 157 -14.75 -16.52 -9.54
N GLY A 158 -15.97 -16.05 -9.74
CA GLY A 158 -17.18 -16.84 -9.49
C GLY A 158 -17.29 -17.21 -8.01
N ASP A 159 -17.39 -18.51 -7.72
CA ASP A 159 -17.49 -19.06 -6.36
C ASP A 159 -16.11 -19.41 -5.74
N GLU A 160 -15.02 -19.20 -6.47
CA GLU A 160 -13.67 -19.54 -6.01
C GLU A 160 -12.91 -18.30 -5.58
N SER A 161 -12.40 -18.32 -4.35
CA SER A 161 -11.51 -17.28 -3.81
C SER A 161 -10.09 -17.81 -3.69
N SER A 162 -9.11 -17.01 -4.09
CA SER A 162 -7.70 -17.36 -4.03
C SER A 162 -6.84 -16.16 -3.61
N LEU A 163 -5.69 -16.44 -3.02
CA LEU A 163 -4.73 -15.42 -2.62
C LEU A 163 -3.72 -15.18 -3.74
N VAL A 164 -3.67 -13.97 -4.25
CA VAL A 164 -2.79 -13.58 -5.35
C VAL A 164 -2.02 -12.31 -5.02
N SER A 165 -0.84 -12.15 -5.60
CA SER A 165 -0.06 -10.91 -5.54
C SER A 165 -0.05 -10.22 -6.88
N TYR A 166 -0.07 -8.89 -6.87
CA TYR A 166 0.31 -8.11 -8.06
C TYR A 166 1.77 -8.37 -8.44
N ALA A 167 2.06 -8.38 -9.74
CA ALA A 167 3.43 -8.28 -10.21
C ALA A 167 4.09 -7.01 -9.65
N LEU A 168 5.40 -7.08 -9.41
CA LEU A 168 6.16 -5.89 -9.02
C LEU A 168 6.02 -4.82 -10.11
N HIS A 169 5.60 -3.64 -9.74
CA HIS A 169 5.31 -2.55 -10.67
C HIS A 169 5.81 -1.22 -10.14
N ARG A 170 6.04 -0.29 -11.05
CA ARG A 170 6.47 1.07 -10.70
C ARG A 170 5.26 1.89 -10.26
N ARG A 171 5.41 2.56 -9.11
CA ARG A 171 4.49 3.59 -8.62
C ARG A 171 5.21 4.94 -8.65
N GLN A 172 4.52 5.99 -9.06
CA GLN A 172 5.05 7.35 -9.10
C GLN A 172 4.00 8.31 -8.56
N ILE A 173 4.42 9.19 -7.69
CA ILE A 173 3.54 10.18 -7.08
C ILE A 173 4.17 11.57 -7.17
N TRP A 174 3.37 12.56 -7.45
CA TRP A 174 3.71 13.98 -7.42
C TRP A 174 2.73 14.69 -6.51
N ARG A 175 3.23 15.51 -5.57
CA ARG A 175 2.39 16.32 -4.69
C ARG A 175 2.94 17.75 -4.65
N SER A 176 2.07 18.76 -4.87
CA SER A 176 2.45 20.17 -4.70
C SER A 176 2.79 20.46 -3.24
N ALA A 177 3.60 21.52 -3.00
CA ALA A 177 4.03 21.91 -1.66
C ALA A 177 2.83 22.11 -0.69
N ASP A 178 1.76 22.72 -1.18
CA ASP A 178 0.52 22.98 -0.41
C ASP A 178 -0.44 21.79 -0.31
N GLY A 179 -0.19 20.70 -1.09
CA GLY A 179 -1.04 19.51 -1.13
C GLY A 179 -2.32 19.67 -1.97
N THR A 180 -2.54 20.84 -2.59
CA THR A 180 -3.76 21.08 -3.37
C THR A 180 -3.77 20.39 -4.72
N LYS A 181 -2.60 19.97 -5.21
CA LYS A 181 -2.44 19.26 -6.49
C LYS A 181 -1.61 18.02 -6.30
N GLY A 182 -1.98 16.96 -6.98
CA GLY A 182 -1.23 15.71 -7.00
C GLY A 182 -1.56 14.86 -8.21
N TRP A 183 -0.66 13.94 -8.52
CA TRP A 183 -0.81 12.96 -9.60
C TRP A 183 -0.24 11.62 -9.17
N LEU A 184 -0.91 10.54 -9.51
CA LEU A 184 -0.51 9.17 -9.24
C LEU A 184 -0.47 8.37 -10.54
N ILE A 185 0.62 7.66 -10.76
CA ILE A 185 0.72 6.58 -11.74
C ILE A 185 1.00 5.29 -10.96
N ASP A 186 0.03 4.39 -10.93
CA ASP A 186 0.10 3.13 -10.21
C ASP A 186 -0.81 2.11 -10.91
N ALA A 187 -0.21 1.11 -11.55
CA ALA A 187 -0.95 0.12 -12.33
C ALA A 187 -1.84 -0.81 -11.47
N ALA A 188 -1.63 -0.88 -10.15
CA ALA A 188 -2.50 -1.62 -9.24
C ALA A 188 -3.75 -0.84 -8.83
N VAL A 189 -3.74 0.48 -9.00
CA VAL A 189 -4.81 1.39 -8.59
C VAL A 189 -5.60 1.88 -9.80
N ASN A 190 -4.90 2.23 -10.87
CA ASN A 190 -5.52 2.73 -12.10
C ASN A 190 -5.03 1.96 -13.32
N ASP A 191 -5.95 1.61 -14.23
CA ASP A 191 -5.64 0.88 -15.46
C ASP A 191 -5.00 1.78 -16.54
N SER A 192 -4.53 2.96 -16.17
CA SER A 192 -3.98 3.96 -17.09
C SER A 192 -2.49 4.18 -16.86
N SER A 193 -1.69 4.04 -17.91
CA SER A 193 -0.29 4.46 -17.91
C SER A 193 -0.10 5.98 -17.74
N GLU A 194 -1.17 6.75 -17.98
CA GLU A 194 -1.20 8.20 -17.81
C GLU A 194 -1.42 8.59 -16.34
N GLY A 195 -1.94 7.67 -15.52
CA GLY A 195 -2.27 7.92 -14.12
C GLY A 195 -3.52 8.79 -13.95
N GLU A 196 -3.71 9.26 -12.71
CA GLU A 196 -4.87 10.03 -12.31
C GLU A 196 -4.52 11.14 -11.31
N THR A 197 -5.42 12.12 -11.21
CA THR A 197 -5.26 13.20 -10.24
C THR A 197 -5.53 12.72 -8.80
N LEU A 198 -4.70 13.16 -7.87
CA LEU A 198 -4.94 13.00 -6.44
C LEU A 198 -5.74 14.17 -5.83
N SER A 199 -6.06 15.19 -6.64
CA SER A 199 -6.68 16.43 -6.21
C SER A 199 -8.17 16.43 -6.53
N LEU A 200 -8.88 15.35 -6.19
CA LEU A 200 -10.33 15.31 -6.37
C LEU A 200 -10.98 16.14 -5.27
N PRO A 201 -11.75 17.19 -5.62
CA PRO A 201 -12.57 17.88 -4.66
C PRO A 201 -13.64 16.92 -4.12
N ASP A 202 -14.11 17.20 -2.89
CA ASP A 202 -15.26 16.51 -2.32
C ASP A 202 -16.55 16.80 -3.15
N GLU A 203 -17.66 16.16 -2.79
CA GLU A 203 -18.95 16.35 -3.46
C GLU A 203 -19.45 17.81 -3.44
N ARG A 204 -18.87 18.66 -2.56
CA ARG A 204 -19.17 20.08 -2.44
C ARG A 204 -18.17 20.97 -3.17
N GLY A 205 -17.17 20.37 -3.83
CA GLY A 205 -16.12 21.08 -4.53
C GLY A 205 -15.00 21.62 -3.64
N ASN A 206 -14.91 21.19 -2.35
CA ASN A 206 -13.83 21.59 -1.48
C ASN A 206 -12.63 20.69 -1.67
N THR A 207 -11.45 21.27 -1.74
CA THR A 207 -10.18 20.53 -1.68
C THR A 207 -9.95 20.09 -0.23
N PRO A 208 -9.59 18.81 0.03
CA PRO A 208 -9.26 18.37 1.38
C PRO A 208 -8.14 19.22 1.98
N GLU A 209 -8.30 19.63 3.24
CA GLU A 209 -7.23 20.34 3.95
C GLU A 209 -6.07 19.37 4.23
N ALA A 210 -4.85 19.91 4.17
CA ALA A 210 -3.67 19.12 4.51
C ALA A 210 -3.67 18.79 6.01
N GLY A 211 -3.41 17.53 6.33
CA GLY A 211 -3.38 16.99 7.70
C GLY A 211 -2.46 15.76 7.77
N LEU A 212 -2.49 15.04 8.88
CA LEU A 212 -1.68 13.83 9.04
C LEU A 212 -2.02 12.74 8.01
N ASN A 213 -3.31 12.60 7.67
CA ASN A 213 -3.78 11.60 6.70
C ASN A 213 -3.71 12.08 5.24
N HIS A 214 -3.39 13.35 5.03
CA HIS A 214 -3.22 13.96 3.71
C HIS A 214 -2.08 14.99 3.79
N PRO A 215 -0.83 14.52 4.04
CA PRO A 215 0.26 15.40 4.32
C PRO A 215 0.71 16.16 3.08
N SER A 216 0.85 17.48 3.23
CA SER A 216 1.58 18.32 2.29
C SER A 216 2.94 18.71 2.87
N TYR A 217 3.87 19.14 2.04
CA TYR A 217 5.16 19.64 2.52
C TYR A 217 4.97 20.84 3.46
N ASP A 218 4.12 21.80 3.08
CA ASP A 218 3.84 23.00 3.89
C ASP A 218 3.19 22.66 5.24
N PHE A 219 2.32 21.64 5.27
CA PHE A 219 1.78 21.14 6.54
C PHE A 219 2.88 20.57 7.43
N GLN A 220 3.75 19.73 6.86
CA GLN A 220 4.83 19.10 7.60
C GLN A 220 5.85 20.10 8.16
N THR A 221 6.12 21.21 7.45
CA THR A 221 7.03 22.25 7.96
C THR A 221 6.50 22.95 9.22
N ARG A 222 5.21 22.86 9.50
CA ARG A 222 4.55 23.45 10.69
C ARG A 222 4.41 22.47 11.85
N LEU A 223 4.69 21.19 11.65
CA LEU A 223 4.64 20.20 12.71
C LEU A 223 5.76 20.43 13.73
N THR A 224 5.45 20.12 14.99
CA THR A 224 6.48 20.13 16.05
C THR A 224 7.56 19.08 15.74
N THR A 225 8.80 19.44 16.07
CA THR A 225 9.96 18.52 15.99
C THR A 225 10.36 17.96 17.36
N ASP A 226 9.57 18.25 18.41
CA ASP A 226 9.68 17.55 19.69
C ASP A 226 8.98 16.21 19.59
N PRO A 227 9.65 15.08 19.84
CA PRO A 227 9.08 13.75 19.63
C PRO A 227 7.88 13.43 20.56
N ASP A 228 7.85 13.99 21.77
CA ASP A 228 6.76 13.76 22.73
C ASP A 228 5.51 14.52 22.32
N GLU A 229 5.65 15.77 21.97
CA GLU A 229 4.55 16.60 21.49
C GLU A 229 4.04 16.11 20.13
N LEU A 230 4.93 15.63 19.26
CA LEU A 230 4.57 15.07 17.97
C LEU A 230 3.74 13.78 18.13
N LEU A 231 4.18 12.86 18.98
CA LEU A 231 3.44 11.63 19.26
C LEU A 231 2.08 11.92 19.88
N LYS A 232 2.02 12.85 20.84
CA LYS A 232 0.76 13.29 21.45
C LYS A 232 -0.20 13.90 20.44
N LEU A 233 0.31 14.70 19.48
CA LEU A 233 -0.48 15.24 18.38
C LEU A 233 -1.03 14.11 17.51
N ILE A 234 -0.19 13.13 17.12
CA ILE A 234 -0.59 12.00 16.30
C ILE A 234 -1.70 11.23 16.99
N TYR A 235 -1.55 10.81 18.25
CA TYR A 235 -2.59 10.11 18.99
C TYR A 235 -3.90 10.90 19.08
N LYS A 236 -3.82 12.22 19.23
CA LYS A 236 -4.99 13.08 19.30
C LYS A 236 -5.75 13.12 17.96
N GLU A 237 -5.04 13.35 16.88
CA GLU A 237 -5.63 13.51 15.53
C GLU A 237 -6.11 12.18 14.94
N THR A 238 -5.54 11.05 15.38
CA THR A 238 -5.92 9.71 14.94
C THR A 238 -6.87 8.99 15.90
N ALA A 239 -7.37 9.69 16.93
CA ALA A 239 -8.23 9.11 17.95
C ALA A 239 -9.53 8.54 17.34
N GLY A 240 -9.78 7.24 17.60
CA GLY A 240 -10.95 6.52 17.07
C GLY A 240 -10.75 5.95 15.67
N HIS A 241 -9.57 6.10 15.08
CA HIS A 241 -9.21 5.51 13.79
C HIS A 241 -8.36 4.25 13.97
N GLY A 242 -8.29 3.42 12.93
CA GLY A 242 -7.51 2.19 12.90
C GLY A 242 -7.95 1.11 13.88
N ASN A 243 -7.13 0.08 14.02
CA ASN A 243 -7.42 -1.08 14.87
C ASN A 243 -7.13 -0.80 16.35
N THR A 244 -6.02 -0.13 16.62
CA THR A 244 -5.63 0.33 17.96
C THR A 244 -4.95 1.69 17.86
N PRO A 245 -5.00 2.54 18.90
CA PRO A 245 -4.32 3.85 18.86
C PRO A 245 -2.82 3.72 18.56
N ASP A 246 -2.13 2.71 19.11
CA ASP A 246 -0.70 2.50 18.91
C ASP A 246 -0.38 2.08 17.47
N GLN A 247 -1.22 1.21 16.86
CA GLN A 247 -1.03 0.83 15.47
C GLN A 247 -1.29 1.99 14.53
N GLU A 248 -2.38 2.72 14.77
CA GLU A 248 -2.70 3.88 13.93
C GLU A 248 -1.61 4.97 13.99
N ALA A 249 -1.07 5.23 15.19
CA ALA A 249 0.06 6.15 15.32
C ALA A 249 1.31 5.68 14.58
N PHE A 250 1.60 4.37 14.63
CA PHE A 250 2.72 3.77 13.90
C PHE A 250 2.51 3.88 12.39
N THR A 251 1.36 3.47 11.88
CA THR A 251 0.99 3.56 10.46
C THR A 251 1.04 5.02 9.96
N THR A 252 0.47 5.98 10.72
CA THR A 252 0.51 7.41 10.36
C THR A 252 1.95 7.92 10.20
N ILE A 253 2.87 7.50 11.09
CA ILE A 253 4.30 7.85 10.96
C ILE A 253 4.89 7.19 9.71
N GLY A 254 4.58 5.93 9.43
CA GLY A 254 5.01 5.22 8.22
C GLY A 254 4.58 5.93 6.94
N ASP A 255 3.31 6.33 6.85
CA ASP A 255 2.77 7.08 5.71
C ASP A 255 3.52 8.41 5.51
N LEU A 256 3.82 9.14 6.60
CA LEU A 256 4.62 10.37 6.53
C LEU A 256 6.04 10.11 6.02
N LEU A 257 6.63 8.95 6.32
CA LEU A 257 7.96 8.56 5.87
C LEU A 257 7.97 8.05 4.43
N GLY A 258 6.97 7.29 4.04
CA GLY A 258 6.86 6.62 2.73
C GLY A 258 6.37 7.53 1.62
N GLU A 259 5.30 8.29 1.87
CA GLU A 259 4.58 9.04 0.85
C GLU A 259 4.89 10.54 0.80
N SER A 260 5.86 11.00 1.57
CA SER A 260 6.23 12.41 1.59
C SER A 260 7.75 12.61 1.68
N TYR A 261 8.18 13.85 1.74
CA TYR A 261 9.59 14.22 1.92
C TYR A 261 9.71 15.20 3.09
N PRO A 262 9.61 14.72 4.33
CA PRO A 262 9.63 15.59 5.50
C PRO A 262 10.92 16.37 5.60
N PRO A 263 10.91 17.61 6.17
CA PRO A 263 12.14 18.29 6.55
C PRO A 263 12.99 17.45 7.50
N ALA A 264 14.32 17.52 7.39
CA ALA A 264 15.24 16.65 8.13
C ALA A 264 14.98 16.57 9.64
N LYS A 265 14.66 17.71 10.28
CA LYS A 265 14.34 17.74 11.72
C LYS A 265 13.06 16.99 12.05
N LEU A 266 12.03 17.10 11.20
CA LEU A 266 10.78 16.36 11.38
C LEU A 266 11.00 14.86 11.15
N TYR A 267 11.79 14.51 10.14
CA TYR A 267 12.13 13.12 9.83
C TYR A 267 12.75 12.42 11.04
N SER A 268 13.76 13.04 11.66
CA SER A 268 14.36 12.56 12.90
C SER A 268 13.36 12.50 14.07
N ALA A 269 12.47 13.48 14.21
CA ALA A 269 11.47 13.50 15.27
C ALA A 269 10.44 12.37 15.12
N LEU A 270 10.04 12.04 13.88
CA LEU A 270 9.12 10.93 13.59
C LEU A 270 9.70 9.59 14.07
N PHE A 271 10.97 9.30 13.79
CA PHE A 271 11.60 8.07 14.28
C PHE A 271 11.66 8.01 15.82
N LYS A 272 12.02 9.11 16.45
CA LYS A 272 12.07 9.19 17.92
C LYS A 272 10.69 9.09 18.55
N ALA A 273 9.66 9.60 17.90
CA ALA A 273 8.28 9.45 18.32
C ALA A 273 7.83 8.00 18.19
N ALA A 274 8.11 7.35 17.05
CA ALA A 274 7.76 5.94 16.82
C ALA A 274 8.37 4.99 17.85
N ALA A 275 9.62 5.23 18.26
CA ALA A 275 10.28 4.41 19.28
C ALA A 275 9.60 4.44 20.66
N LYS A 276 8.72 5.42 20.90
CA LYS A 276 7.95 5.56 22.15
C LYS A 276 6.61 4.84 22.11
N ILE A 277 6.17 4.39 20.92
CA ILE A 277 4.93 3.64 20.76
C ILE A 277 5.11 2.24 21.34
N PRO A 278 4.18 1.76 22.22
CA PRO A 278 4.22 0.41 22.73
C PRO A 278 4.23 -0.65 21.62
N GLY A 279 5.02 -1.70 21.78
CA GLY A 279 5.09 -2.82 20.84
C GLY A 279 6.02 -2.59 19.65
N VAL A 280 6.70 -1.46 19.57
CA VAL A 280 7.72 -1.21 18.52
C VAL A 280 8.98 -2.02 18.79
N VAL A 281 9.47 -2.70 17.77
CA VAL A 281 10.56 -3.68 17.82
C VAL A 281 11.49 -3.54 16.61
N VAL A 282 12.62 -4.26 16.66
CA VAL A 282 13.58 -4.39 15.56
C VAL A 282 13.42 -5.76 14.90
N VAL A 283 13.51 -5.79 13.56
CA VAL A 283 13.66 -6.99 12.73
C VAL A 283 15.00 -6.90 12.01
N ASN A 284 15.94 -7.81 12.33
CA ASN A 284 17.33 -7.71 11.87
C ASN A 284 17.54 -8.06 10.39
N ASP A 285 16.63 -8.84 9.78
CA ASP A 285 16.73 -9.33 8.42
C ASP A 285 15.43 -9.08 7.66
N ALA A 286 15.23 -7.83 7.26
CA ALA A 286 14.15 -7.43 6.37
C ALA A 286 14.69 -7.25 4.94
N LYS A 287 13.80 -7.39 3.95
CA LYS A 287 14.09 -7.07 2.55
C LYS A 287 12.96 -6.24 1.99
N ASP A 288 13.31 -5.23 1.21
CA ASP A 288 12.35 -4.44 0.46
C ASP A 288 11.90 -5.13 -0.84
N ALA A 289 11.06 -4.48 -1.63
CA ALA A 289 10.52 -5.02 -2.87
C ALA A 289 11.58 -5.31 -3.95
N LEU A 290 12.73 -4.67 -3.89
CA LEU A 290 13.87 -4.93 -4.78
C LEU A 290 14.86 -5.96 -4.22
N GLY A 291 14.54 -6.57 -3.06
CA GLY A 291 15.40 -7.56 -2.40
C GLY A 291 16.62 -6.97 -1.69
N ARG A 292 16.72 -5.64 -1.54
CA ARG A 292 17.79 -5.01 -0.76
C ARG A 292 17.63 -5.39 0.70
N SER A 293 18.71 -5.91 1.29
CA SER A 293 18.70 -6.35 2.68
C SER A 293 18.84 -5.17 3.63
N GLY A 294 17.99 -5.15 4.66
CA GLY A 294 17.93 -4.08 5.64
C GLY A 294 17.71 -4.58 7.07
N VAL A 295 17.66 -3.63 7.97
CA VAL A 295 17.13 -3.75 9.33
C VAL A 295 15.81 -2.98 9.37
N ALA A 296 14.81 -3.47 10.12
CA ALA A 296 13.54 -2.77 10.17
C ALA A 296 13.15 -2.37 11.60
N VAL A 297 12.50 -1.20 11.69
CA VAL A 297 11.66 -0.81 12.81
C VAL A 297 10.26 -1.31 12.50
N ALA A 298 9.63 -2.03 13.42
CA ALA A 298 8.40 -2.75 13.14
C ALA A 298 7.44 -2.72 14.31
N ARG A 299 6.16 -2.86 14.00
CA ARG A 299 5.10 -3.08 14.98
C ARG A 299 4.11 -4.14 14.49
N LEU A 300 3.67 -5.01 15.42
CA LEU A 300 2.59 -5.96 15.17
C LEU A 300 1.25 -5.29 15.49
N ASP A 301 0.34 -5.31 14.54
CA ASP A 301 -1.07 -5.09 14.79
C ASP A 301 -1.70 -6.38 15.32
N GLU A 302 -2.02 -6.39 16.59
CA GLU A 302 -2.57 -7.56 17.29
C GLU A 302 -3.98 -7.93 16.80
N THR A 303 -4.69 -6.98 16.17
CA THR A 303 -6.05 -7.19 15.66
C THR A 303 -6.05 -7.92 14.31
N SER A 304 -5.23 -7.46 13.37
CA SER A 304 -5.12 -8.07 12.03
C SER A 304 -4.12 -9.22 11.99
N GLY A 305 -3.19 -9.28 12.96
CA GLY A 305 -2.06 -10.19 12.95
C GLY A 305 -1.03 -9.86 11.88
N GLU A 306 -1.04 -8.65 11.37
CA GLU A 306 -0.08 -8.12 10.40
C GLU A 306 1.02 -7.34 11.13
N ARG A 307 2.26 -7.49 10.67
CA ARG A 307 3.40 -6.71 11.15
C ARG A 307 3.85 -5.75 10.06
N GLU A 308 3.77 -4.47 10.35
CA GLU A 308 4.31 -3.40 9.53
C GLU A 308 5.78 -3.20 9.84
N GLU A 309 6.61 -3.06 8.82
CA GLU A 309 8.07 -3.01 8.92
C GLU A 309 8.61 -1.87 8.03
N TRP A 310 9.25 -0.87 8.62
CA TRP A 310 10.00 0.18 7.91
C TRP A 310 11.44 -0.26 7.77
N ILE A 311 11.89 -0.41 6.54
CA ILE A 311 13.17 -1.05 6.21
C ILE A 311 14.23 0.00 5.95
N PHE A 312 15.36 -0.14 6.61
CA PHE A 312 16.53 0.75 6.48
C PHE A 312 17.75 -0.04 6.02
N ASP A 313 18.60 0.57 5.21
CA ASP A 313 19.88 -0.02 4.82
C ASP A 313 20.76 -0.30 6.05
N LYS A 314 21.38 -1.46 6.10
CA LYS A 314 22.19 -1.88 7.28
C LYS A 314 23.43 -1.04 7.53
N LYS A 315 23.92 -0.30 6.53
CA LYS A 315 25.16 0.48 6.63
C LYS A 315 24.89 1.98 6.70
N SER A 316 24.11 2.47 5.75
CA SER A 316 23.79 3.90 5.65
C SER A 316 22.62 4.32 6.53
N HIS A 317 21.78 3.38 6.99
CA HIS A 317 20.53 3.62 7.73
C HIS A 317 19.53 4.52 7.00
N VAL A 318 19.69 4.65 5.68
CA VAL A 318 18.73 5.33 4.80
C VAL A 318 17.47 4.47 4.66
N PHE A 319 16.32 5.10 4.65
CA PHE A 319 15.04 4.44 4.48
C PHE A 319 14.91 3.87 3.06
N LEU A 320 14.68 2.57 2.95
CA LEU A 320 14.58 1.85 1.68
C LEU A 320 13.13 1.66 1.20
N GLY A 321 12.21 1.52 2.11
CA GLY A 321 10.80 1.20 1.85
C GLY A 321 10.17 0.50 3.03
N GLU A 322 9.03 -0.11 2.80
CA GLU A 322 8.24 -0.75 3.85
C GLU A 322 7.72 -2.11 3.42
N ARG A 323 7.30 -2.90 4.39
CA ARG A 323 6.70 -4.20 4.16
C ARG A 323 5.68 -4.52 5.25
N THR A 324 4.55 -5.08 4.86
CA THR A 324 3.57 -5.66 5.78
C THR A 324 3.55 -7.17 5.61
N VAL A 325 3.77 -7.90 6.71
CA VAL A 325 3.84 -9.37 6.71
C VAL A 325 2.78 -9.93 7.66
N GLN A 326 2.00 -10.89 7.20
CA GLN A 326 1.10 -11.65 8.06
C GLN A 326 1.92 -12.47 9.07
N VAL A 327 1.70 -12.29 10.36
CA VAL A 327 2.43 -13.01 11.43
C VAL A 327 1.56 -14.09 12.05
N THR A 328 0.28 -13.81 12.27
CA THR A 328 -0.71 -14.78 12.73
C THR A 328 -1.66 -15.13 11.60
N PRO A 329 -2.10 -16.41 11.46
CA PRO A 329 -2.99 -16.78 10.38
C PRO A 329 -4.35 -16.09 10.55
N VAL A 330 -4.94 -15.64 9.43
CA VAL A 330 -6.28 -15.06 9.39
C VAL A 330 -7.06 -15.68 8.22
N THR A 331 -8.37 -15.75 8.33
CA THR A 331 -9.24 -16.16 7.22
C THR A 331 -9.98 -14.95 6.69
N GLN A 332 -9.85 -14.69 5.39
CA GLN A 332 -10.55 -13.61 4.69
C GLN A 332 -11.26 -14.22 3.46
N ASP A 333 -12.56 -14.01 3.32
CA ASP A 333 -13.37 -14.50 2.19
C ASP A 333 -13.19 -16.02 1.93
N GLY A 334 -13.09 -16.81 3.03
CA GLY A 334 -12.87 -18.26 2.97
C GLY A 334 -11.43 -18.69 2.68
N VAL A 335 -10.51 -17.76 2.41
CA VAL A 335 -9.09 -18.03 2.13
C VAL A 335 -8.26 -17.86 3.39
N VAL A 336 -7.45 -18.87 3.73
CA VAL A 336 -6.51 -18.79 4.85
C VAL A 336 -5.25 -18.06 4.40
N ILE A 337 -5.00 -16.89 5.00
CA ILE A 337 -3.76 -16.13 4.84
C ILE A 337 -2.77 -16.61 5.91
N LYS A 338 -1.69 -17.24 5.45
CA LYS A 338 -0.72 -17.92 6.33
C LYS A 338 0.35 -16.95 6.83
N PRO A 339 0.98 -17.24 7.99
CA PRO A 339 2.18 -16.52 8.41
C PRO A 339 3.25 -16.52 7.33
N GLY A 340 3.91 -15.36 7.18
CA GLY A 340 4.89 -15.12 6.13
C GLY A 340 4.31 -14.55 4.84
N THR A 341 2.98 -14.51 4.65
CA THR A 341 2.39 -13.85 3.49
C THR A 341 2.72 -12.36 3.52
N VAL A 342 3.32 -11.86 2.43
CA VAL A 342 3.60 -10.44 2.23
C VAL A 342 2.31 -9.75 1.78
N ARG A 343 1.71 -8.95 2.65
CA ARG A 343 0.46 -8.24 2.38
C ARG A 343 0.69 -6.99 1.52
N GLY A 344 1.79 -6.32 1.75
CA GLY A 344 2.27 -5.18 0.99
C GLY A 344 3.78 -5.07 1.09
N ILE A 345 4.41 -4.58 0.05
CA ILE A 345 5.85 -4.34 0.03
C ILE A 345 6.17 -3.22 -0.96
N SER A 346 7.03 -2.30 -0.53
CA SER A 346 7.53 -1.21 -1.36
C SER A 346 9.04 -1.12 -1.31
N ALA A 347 9.60 -0.47 -2.33
CA ALA A 347 11.00 -0.08 -2.39
C ALA A 347 11.10 1.29 -3.03
N ILE A 348 11.51 2.29 -2.27
CA ILE A 348 11.73 3.63 -2.80
C ILE A 348 12.96 3.59 -3.71
N THR A 349 12.78 4.06 -4.93
CA THR A 349 13.83 4.13 -5.96
C THR A 349 14.33 5.56 -6.16
N GLU A 350 13.47 6.55 -5.92
CA GLU A 350 13.82 7.94 -6.13
C GLU A 350 12.93 8.87 -5.30
N ARG A 351 13.52 9.92 -4.74
CA ARG A 351 12.85 11.08 -4.16
C ARG A 351 13.48 12.34 -4.70
N ALA A 352 12.68 13.29 -5.14
CA ALA A 352 13.19 14.55 -5.68
C ALA A 352 12.17 15.68 -5.55
N ILE A 353 12.63 16.90 -5.75
CA ILE A 353 11.80 18.06 -6.01
C ILE A 353 11.88 18.36 -7.50
N VAL A 354 10.73 18.51 -8.13
CA VAL A 354 10.59 18.77 -9.57
C VAL A 354 9.77 20.05 -9.81
N ASP A 355 9.99 20.71 -10.93
CA ASP A 355 9.39 22.02 -11.22
C ASP A 355 7.99 21.92 -11.83
N GLY A 356 7.57 20.70 -12.21
CA GLY A 356 6.26 20.48 -12.81
C GLY A 356 5.63 19.14 -12.42
N MET A 357 4.30 19.13 -12.44
CA MET A 357 3.54 17.88 -12.28
C MET A 357 3.86 16.93 -13.43
N ARG A 358 4.11 15.66 -13.13
CA ARG A 358 4.49 14.59 -14.07
C ARG A 358 5.91 14.73 -14.65
N GLN A 359 6.70 15.69 -14.20
CA GLN A 359 8.14 15.72 -14.51
C GLN A 359 8.90 14.71 -13.67
N THR A 360 9.95 14.13 -14.24
CA THR A 360 10.89 13.25 -13.53
C THR A 360 12.24 13.95 -13.35
N PRO A 361 13.05 13.59 -12.35
CA PRO A 361 14.36 14.17 -12.15
C PRO A 361 15.24 14.08 -13.40
N GLY A 362 15.93 15.18 -13.72
CA GLY A 362 16.80 15.26 -14.91
C GLY A 362 16.07 15.52 -16.24
N GLN A 363 14.76 15.53 -16.27
CA GLN A 363 13.99 15.97 -17.42
C GLN A 363 14.00 17.49 -17.47
N LYS A 364 14.59 18.05 -18.52
CA LYS A 364 14.52 19.50 -18.83
C LYS A 364 13.35 19.71 -19.80
N ASP A 365 12.62 20.81 -19.61
CA ASP A 365 11.60 21.29 -20.54
C ASP A 365 12.19 21.56 -21.94
#